data_4531810a45177b47c2a1c6e2017ef4f9
#
_entry.id   4531810a45177b47c2a1c6e2017ef4f9
#
_cell.length_a   1.000
_cell.length_b   1.000
_cell.length_c   1.000
_cell.angle_alpha   90.00
_cell.angle_beta   90.00
_cell.angle_gamma   90.00
#
_symmetry.space_group_name_H-M   'P 1'
#
loop_
_entity.id
_entity.type
_entity.pdbx_description
1 polymer ?
#
loop_
_entity_poly.entity_id
_entity_poly.type
_entity_poly.pdbx_seq_one_letter_code
_entity_poly.pdbx_strand_id
1 'polypeptide(L)'
;SMKVVELSPGGGWYTEILANYLNNSGELIAAHFDENSNSNFLKKIRKNFEKKMDSNSIYEGVKIVDLTSGLTEPMSADAVLTFRNLHNWLGSTMDTIFANSFKALKSGGIFGVVEHRAEAGTSIQNMKKSGYVTEEHAIEMAKKHGFVLVSKSEINSNPKDLKSYEKGVWTLPPSLRLKEKNKAKYLAIGESDRMTLLFKKP
;
A
#
# COMPACT_ATOMS: atom_id res chain seq x y z
N SER A 1 -18.54 2.25 -15.36
CA SER A 1 -18.13 1.94 -13.96
C SER A 1 -16.64 1.66 -13.92
N MET A 2 -15.97 2.09 -12.85
CA MET A 2 -14.52 1.90 -12.64
C MET A 2 -14.29 0.67 -11.76
N LYS A 3 -13.33 -0.20 -12.10
CA LYS A 3 -12.89 -1.31 -11.26
C LYS A 3 -11.55 -0.94 -10.62
N VAL A 4 -11.53 -0.90 -9.29
CA VAL A 4 -10.35 -0.54 -8.48
C VAL A 4 -9.91 -1.70 -7.62
N VAL A 5 -8.61 -1.95 -7.55
CA VAL A 5 -7.99 -2.92 -6.64
C VAL A 5 -7.18 -2.17 -5.60
N GLU A 6 -7.49 -2.37 -4.33
CA GLU A 6 -6.69 -1.91 -3.19
C GLU A 6 -5.78 -3.06 -2.72
N LEU A 7 -4.47 -2.84 -2.68
CA LEU A 7 -3.49 -3.83 -2.22
C LEU A 7 -3.20 -3.65 -0.73
N SER A 8 -3.28 -4.73 0.03
CA SER A 8 -3.02 -4.76 1.49
C SER A 8 -3.78 -3.69 2.27
N PRO A 9 -5.10 -3.72 2.29
CA PRO A 9 -5.94 -2.72 2.95
C PRO A 9 -5.72 -2.63 4.48
N GLY A 10 -5.03 -3.60 5.09
CA GLY A 10 -4.80 -3.65 6.53
C GLY A 10 -6.11 -3.68 7.32
N GLY A 11 -6.38 -2.66 8.13
CA GLY A 11 -7.65 -2.51 8.85
C GLY A 11 -8.78 -1.84 8.03
N GLY A 12 -8.58 -1.58 6.74
CA GLY A 12 -9.61 -1.06 5.83
C GLY A 12 -9.89 0.43 5.96
N TRP A 13 -8.89 1.25 6.28
CA TRP A 13 -9.07 2.69 6.36
C TRP A 13 -9.29 3.31 4.97
N TYR A 14 -8.43 2.97 4.00
CA TYR A 14 -8.61 3.43 2.62
C TYR A 14 -9.76 2.69 1.92
N THR A 15 -10.02 1.44 2.28
CA THR A 15 -11.19 0.70 1.80
C THR A 15 -12.49 1.44 2.08
N GLU A 16 -12.62 2.05 3.27
CA GLU A 16 -13.80 2.84 3.63
C GLU A 16 -13.97 4.06 2.71
N ILE A 17 -12.88 4.77 2.41
CA ILE A 17 -12.90 5.91 1.49
C ILE A 17 -13.26 5.45 0.07
N LEU A 18 -12.60 4.38 -0.41
CA LEU A 18 -12.80 3.86 -1.76
C LEU A 18 -14.20 3.26 -1.93
N ALA A 19 -14.73 2.54 -0.94
CA ALA A 19 -16.08 2.00 -0.97
C ALA A 19 -17.12 3.10 -1.07
N ASN A 20 -17.00 4.18 -0.29
CA ASN A 20 -17.86 5.35 -0.39
C ASN A 20 -17.76 6.03 -1.75
N TYR A 21 -16.55 6.19 -2.28
CA TYR A 21 -16.31 6.85 -3.57
C TYR A 21 -16.88 6.05 -4.75
N LEU A 22 -16.77 4.72 -4.71
CA LEU A 22 -17.20 3.81 -5.77
C LEU A 22 -18.66 3.35 -5.62
N ASN A 23 -19.30 3.69 -4.52
CA ASN A 23 -20.68 3.27 -4.23
C ASN A 23 -21.60 3.57 -5.41
N ASN A 24 -22.34 2.54 -5.86
CA ASN A 24 -23.26 2.57 -7.00
C ASN A 24 -22.63 2.90 -8.38
N SER A 25 -21.31 3.13 -8.47
CA SER A 25 -20.66 3.55 -9.71
C SER A 25 -19.44 2.71 -10.12
N GLY A 26 -18.94 1.85 -9.24
CA GLY A 26 -17.73 1.07 -9.47
C GLY A 26 -17.69 -0.28 -8.75
N GLU A 27 -16.59 -0.98 -8.91
CA GLU A 27 -16.28 -2.25 -8.25
C GLU A 27 -14.98 -2.08 -7.45
N LEU A 28 -15.00 -2.42 -6.17
CA LEU A 28 -13.82 -2.43 -5.30
C LEU A 28 -13.39 -3.86 -4.98
N ILE A 29 -12.13 -4.15 -5.23
CA ILE A 29 -11.48 -5.41 -4.86
C ILE A 29 -10.42 -5.09 -3.81
N ALA A 30 -10.51 -5.72 -2.65
CA ALA A 30 -9.56 -5.64 -1.56
C ALA A 30 -8.63 -6.87 -1.58
N ALA A 31 -7.41 -6.70 -2.07
CA ALA A 31 -6.41 -7.76 -2.10
C ALA A 31 -5.68 -7.83 -0.75
N HIS A 32 -6.08 -8.77 0.08
CA HIS A 32 -5.63 -8.92 1.47
C HIS A 32 -4.66 -10.10 1.64
N PHE A 33 -4.10 -10.28 2.83
CA PHE A 33 -3.31 -11.45 3.15
C PHE A 33 -4.11 -12.74 2.93
N ASP A 34 -3.40 -13.81 2.55
CA ASP A 34 -3.97 -15.15 2.37
C ASP A 34 -4.66 -15.62 3.67
N GLU A 35 -5.90 -16.03 3.57
CA GLU A 35 -6.69 -16.58 4.68
C GLU A 35 -6.08 -17.84 5.27
N ASN A 36 -5.36 -18.61 4.43
CA ASN A 36 -4.65 -19.84 4.80
C ASN A 36 -3.20 -19.60 5.22
N SER A 37 -2.77 -18.35 5.39
CA SER A 37 -1.41 -18.01 5.82
C SER A 37 -0.98 -18.81 7.04
N ASN A 38 0.27 -19.27 7.10
CA ASN A 38 0.84 -19.92 8.29
C ASN A 38 1.03 -18.96 9.48
N SER A 39 0.88 -17.66 9.28
CA SER A 39 1.01 -16.64 10.32
C SER A 39 -0.35 -16.36 11.00
N ASN A 40 -0.47 -16.73 12.27
CA ASN A 40 -1.64 -16.40 13.07
C ASN A 40 -1.92 -14.88 13.14
N PHE A 41 -0.86 -14.07 13.09
CA PHE A 41 -0.97 -12.62 13.06
C PHE A 41 -1.66 -12.14 11.77
N LEU A 42 -1.23 -12.62 10.60
CA LEU A 42 -1.82 -12.24 9.31
C LEU A 42 -3.27 -12.74 9.19
N LYS A 43 -3.56 -13.97 9.62
CA LYS A 43 -4.93 -14.50 9.71
C LYS A 43 -5.83 -13.61 10.57
N LYS A 44 -5.34 -13.16 11.72
CA LYS A 44 -6.10 -12.27 12.61
C LYS A 44 -6.41 -10.94 11.96
N ILE A 45 -5.44 -10.32 11.25
CA ILE A 45 -5.66 -9.06 10.53
C ILE A 45 -6.71 -9.26 9.45
N ARG A 46 -6.60 -10.31 8.64
CA ARG A 46 -7.56 -10.65 7.59
C ARG A 46 -8.98 -10.83 8.16
N LYS A 47 -9.13 -11.63 9.21
CA LYS A 47 -10.43 -11.87 9.87
C LYS A 47 -11.04 -10.60 10.45
N ASN A 48 -10.23 -9.70 10.99
CA ASN A 48 -10.73 -8.42 11.49
C ASN A 48 -11.21 -7.50 10.34
N PHE A 49 -10.51 -7.54 9.21
CA PHE A 49 -10.93 -6.83 8.01
C PHE A 49 -12.26 -7.36 7.48
N GLU A 50 -12.43 -8.69 7.37
CA GLU A 50 -13.67 -9.33 6.94
C GLU A 50 -14.84 -8.93 7.84
N LYS A 51 -14.66 -8.98 9.16
CA LYS A 51 -15.68 -8.51 10.12
C LYS A 51 -16.06 -7.03 9.91
N LYS A 52 -15.10 -6.18 9.52
CA LYS A 52 -15.40 -4.80 9.19
C LYS A 52 -16.22 -4.73 7.90
N MET A 53 -15.91 -5.52 6.88
CA MET A 53 -16.68 -5.55 5.64
C MET A 53 -18.13 -6.01 5.87
N ASP A 54 -18.35 -6.93 6.80
CA ASP A 54 -19.68 -7.41 7.18
C ASP A 54 -20.47 -6.42 8.07
N SER A 55 -19.82 -5.37 8.58
CA SER A 55 -20.42 -4.50 9.60
C SER A 55 -21.27 -3.35 9.06
N ASN A 56 -21.22 -3.07 7.76
CA ASN A 56 -21.92 -1.92 7.17
C ASN A 56 -22.20 -2.15 5.69
N SER A 57 -23.39 -1.81 5.25
CA SER A 57 -23.85 -1.95 3.85
C SER A 57 -23.00 -1.18 2.83
N ILE A 58 -22.23 -0.17 3.23
CA ILE A 58 -21.30 0.54 2.35
C ILE A 58 -20.23 -0.39 1.76
N TYR A 59 -19.96 -1.51 2.41
CA TYR A 59 -18.98 -2.50 1.97
C TYR A 59 -19.58 -3.69 1.21
N GLU A 60 -20.90 -3.74 1.01
CA GLU A 60 -21.61 -4.90 0.43
C GLU A 60 -21.06 -5.34 -0.94
N GLY A 61 -20.54 -4.42 -1.73
CA GLY A 61 -19.94 -4.71 -3.04
C GLY A 61 -18.44 -4.97 -3.03
N VAL A 62 -17.77 -4.94 -1.87
CA VAL A 62 -16.31 -5.14 -1.77
C VAL A 62 -15.97 -6.62 -1.89
N LYS A 63 -15.20 -6.97 -2.94
CA LYS A 63 -14.69 -8.33 -3.12
C LYS A 63 -13.34 -8.48 -2.43
N ILE A 64 -13.16 -9.55 -1.65
CA ILE A 64 -11.90 -9.82 -0.96
C ILE A 64 -11.18 -10.97 -1.69
N VAL A 65 -9.92 -10.75 -2.06
CA VAL A 65 -9.07 -11.72 -2.74
C VAL A 65 -7.72 -11.83 -2.03
N ASP A 66 -6.95 -12.87 -2.34
CA ASP A 66 -5.60 -13.02 -1.78
C ASP A 66 -4.58 -12.19 -2.56
N LEU A 67 -3.74 -11.45 -1.85
CA LEU A 67 -2.79 -10.47 -2.37
C LEU A 67 -1.80 -11.06 -3.40
N THR A 68 -1.37 -12.29 -3.18
CA THR A 68 -0.36 -12.97 -4.02
C THR A 68 -0.96 -13.89 -5.07
N SER A 69 -2.29 -14.04 -5.09
CA SER A 69 -3.06 -14.74 -6.12
C SER A 69 -3.37 -13.83 -7.30
N GLY A 70 -4.21 -14.25 -8.23
CA GLY A 70 -4.76 -13.35 -9.23
C GLY A 70 -5.68 -12.31 -8.58
N LEU A 71 -5.40 -11.02 -8.80
CA LEU A 71 -6.15 -9.92 -8.17
C LEU A 71 -7.57 -9.77 -8.74
N THR A 72 -7.70 -10.02 -10.03
CA THR A 72 -8.96 -10.01 -10.81
C THR A 72 -8.69 -10.63 -12.17
N GLU A 73 -9.72 -10.74 -13.02
CA GLU A 73 -9.55 -11.12 -14.42
C GLU A 73 -8.50 -10.25 -15.10
N PRO A 74 -7.63 -10.82 -15.94
CA PRO A 74 -6.62 -10.05 -16.66
C PRO A 74 -7.23 -8.89 -17.45
N MET A 75 -6.53 -7.76 -17.48
CA MET A 75 -6.92 -6.57 -18.25
C MET A 75 -8.34 -6.06 -17.94
N SER A 76 -8.79 -6.18 -16.69
CA SER A 76 -10.13 -5.75 -16.29
C SER A 76 -10.14 -4.57 -15.30
N ALA A 77 -9.07 -4.33 -14.55
CA ALA A 77 -8.99 -3.23 -13.60
C ALA A 77 -8.61 -1.90 -14.28
N ASP A 78 -9.22 -0.82 -13.83
CA ASP A 78 -8.89 0.54 -14.25
C ASP A 78 -7.78 1.15 -13.38
N ALA A 79 -7.77 0.79 -12.09
CA ALA A 79 -6.75 1.24 -11.15
C ALA A 79 -6.35 0.14 -10.16
N VAL A 80 -5.07 0.12 -9.79
CA VAL A 80 -4.51 -0.61 -8.66
C VAL A 80 -3.87 0.40 -7.73
N LEU A 81 -4.17 0.34 -6.43
CA LEU A 81 -3.72 1.32 -5.45
C LEU A 81 -3.06 0.63 -4.25
N THR A 82 -2.02 1.24 -3.71
CA THR A 82 -1.39 0.79 -2.46
C THR A 82 -0.93 1.95 -1.61
N PHE A 83 -1.07 1.81 -0.29
CA PHE A 83 -0.80 2.86 0.68
C PHE A 83 0.04 2.32 1.84
N ARG A 84 1.34 2.64 1.85
CA ARG A 84 2.29 2.32 2.92
C ARG A 84 2.49 0.81 3.14
N ASN A 85 2.75 0.09 2.05
CA ASN A 85 2.90 -1.37 2.10
C ASN A 85 4.18 -1.91 1.45
N LEU A 86 4.84 -1.15 0.54
CA LEU A 86 5.98 -1.68 -0.22
C LEU A 86 7.09 -2.22 0.68
N HIS A 87 7.33 -1.56 1.83
CA HIS A 87 8.33 -1.99 2.81
C HIS A 87 8.07 -3.39 3.39
N ASN A 88 6.81 -3.86 3.38
CA ASN A 88 6.43 -5.20 3.83
C ASN A 88 6.69 -6.28 2.77
N TRP A 89 6.89 -5.90 1.51
CA TRP A 89 6.94 -6.81 0.36
C TRP A 89 8.34 -6.93 -0.26
N LEU A 90 9.33 -6.17 0.21
CA LEU A 90 10.67 -6.09 -0.38
C LEU A 90 11.27 -7.49 -0.67
N GLY A 91 11.58 -7.76 -1.93
CA GLY A 91 12.05 -9.05 -2.45
C GLY A 91 11.02 -9.72 -3.38
N SER A 92 10.99 -11.06 -3.39
CA SER A 92 10.15 -11.84 -4.32
C SER A 92 8.64 -11.59 -4.19
N THR A 93 8.18 -11.26 -3.00
CA THR A 93 6.76 -10.91 -2.78
C THR A 93 6.37 -9.64 -3.55
N MET A 94 7.25 -8.63 -3.55
CA MET A 94 7.02 -7.39 -4.31
C MET A 94 6.98 -7.67 -5.82
N ASP A 95 7.88 -8.52 -6.31
CA ASP A 95 7.87 -8.99 -7.71
C ASP A 95 6.51 -9.60 -8.09
N THR A 96 6.01 -10.53 -7.27
CA THR A 96 4.71 -11.17 -7.52
C THR A 96 3.56 -10.18 -7.54
N ILE A 97 3.51 -9.26 -6.57
CA ILE A 97 2.44 -8.27 -6.46
C ILE A 97 2.44 -7.30 -7.65
N PHE A 98 3.62 -6.82 -8.07
CA PHE A 98 3.73 -5.91 -9.22
C PHE A 98 3.38 -6.61 -10.53
N ALA A 99 3.81 -7.87 -10.73
CA ALA A 99 3.41 -8.69 -11.89
C ALA A 99 1.89 -8.88 -11.94
N ASN A 100 1.27 -9.25 -10.81
CA ASN A 100 -0.19 -9.43 -10.73
C ASN A 100 -0.94 -8.12 -10.96
N SER A 101 -0.43 -7.00 -10.45
CA SER A 101 -0.99 -5.66 -10.69
C SER A 101 -0.96 -5.29 -12.16
N PHE A 102 0.16 -5.53 -12.83
CA PHE A 102 0.29 -5.30 -14.26
C PHE A 102 -0.66 -6.17 -15.07
N LYS A 103 -0.78 -7.45 -14.72
CA LYS A 103 -1.71 -8.40 -15.37
C LYS A 103 -3.17 -7.97 -15.22
N ALA A 104 -3.56 -7.53 -14.02
CA ALA A 104 -4.94 -7.12 -13.71
C ALA A 104 -5.37 -5.85 -14.46
N LEU A 105 -4.48 -4.89 -14.64
CA LEU A 105 -4.77 -3.60 -15.26
C LEU A 105 -5.06 -3.70 -16.76
N LYS A 106 -6.03 -2.93 -17.22
CA LYS A 106 -6.25 -2.62 -18.64
C LYS A 106 -5.03 -1.88 -19.22
N SER A 107 -4.86 -1.89 -20.54
CA SER A 107 -4.00 -0.90 -21.21
C SER A 107 -4.51 0.50 -20.89
N GLY A 108 -3.62 1.39 -20.53
CA GLY A 108 -3.96 2.73 -20.04
C GLY A 108 -4.36 2.80 -18.56
N GLY A 109 -4.55 1.67 -17.87
CA GLY A 109 -4.86 1.61 -16.45
C GLY A 109 -3.70 2.11 -15.57
N ILE A 110 -4.04 2.59 -14.38
CA ILE A 110 -3.08 3.25 -13.49
C ILE A 110 -2.70 2.40 -12.28
N PHE A 111 -1.45 2.54 -11.82
CA PHE A 111 -0.98 2.00 -10.55
C PHE A 111 -0.52 3.15 -9.67
N GLY A 112 -1.28 3.42 -8.60
CA GLY A 112 -1.00 4.47 -7.63
C GLY A 112 -0.29 3.93 -6.38
N VAL A 113 0.82 4.56 -6.01
CA VAL A 113 1.65 4.15 -4.87
C VAL A 113 1.88 5.32 -3.94
N VAL A 114 1.52 5.14 -2.66
CA VAL A 114 1.96 6.01 -1.56
C VAL A 114 2.82 5.17 -0.62
N GLU A 115 4.07 5.59 -0.35
CA GLU A 115 4.96 4.84 0.53
C GLU A 115 5.88 5.76 1.35
N HIS A 116 6.29 5.30 2.53
CA HIS A 116 7.30 5.95 3.37
C HIS A 116 8.62 6.06 2.60
N ARG A 117 9.09 7.28 2.38
CA ARG A 117 10.22 7.57 1.49
C ARG A 117 11.54 7.55 2.24
N ALA A 118 12.43 6.61 1.87
CA ALA A 118 13.81 6.56 2.33
C ALA A 118 14.69 7.62 1.65
N GLU A 119 15.86 7.89 2.23
CA GLU A 119 16.92 8.61 1.55
C GLU A 119 17.45 7.79 0.37
N ALA A 120 17.81 8.48 -0.71
CA ALA A 120 18.43 7.88 -1.89
C ALA A 120 19.65 7.01 -1.51
N GLY A 121 19.82 5.87 -2.17
CA GLY A 121 20.91 4.94 -1.91
C GLY A 121 20.74 4.08 -0.64
N THR A 122 19.63 4.16 0.08
CA THR A 122 19.36 3.27 1.21
C THR A 122 19.30 1.80 0.74
N SER A 123 20.10 0.93 1.38
CA SER A 123 20.12 -0.49 1.04
C SER A 123 18.80 -1.19 1.35
N ILE A 124 18.49 -2.27 0.60
CA ILE A 124 17.28 -3.10 0.83
C ILE A 124 17.20 -3.59 2.28
N GLN A 125 18.33 -3.96 2.89
CA GLN A 125 18.39 -4.39 4.27
C GLN A 125 17.96 -3.27 5.24
N ASN A 126 18.41 -2.05 5.00
CA ASN A 126 18.02 -0.89 5.79
C ASN A 126 16.56 -0.49 5.54
N MET A 127 16.07 -0.57 4.30
CA MET A 127 14.66 -0.38 3.99
C MET A 127 13.77 -1.34 4.78
N LYS A 128 14.09 -2.64 4.78
CA LYS A 128 13.36 -3.65 5.58
C LYS A 128 13.36 -3.35 7.07
N LYS A 129 14.47 -2.88 7.61
CA LYS A 129 14.61 -2.57 9.04
C LYS A 129 13.87 -1.31 9.45
N SER A 130 13.90 -0.28 8.61
CA SER A 130 13.37 1.04 8.91
C SER A 130 11.91 1.24 8.52
N GLY A 131 11.41 0.46 7.54
CA GLY A 131 10.06 0.64 6.98
C GLY A 131 9.96 1.81 6.00
N TYR A 132 11.08 2.36 5.53
CA TYR A 132 11.15 3.35 4.47
C TYR A 132 11.68 2.70 3.20
N VAL A 133 11.15 3.08 2.03
CA VAL A 133 11.56 2.57 0.72
C VAL A 133 12.05 3.73 -0.15
N THR A 134 13.13 3.53 -0.91
CA THR A 134 13.61 4.57 -1.82
C THR A 134 12.69 4.71 -3.03
N GLU A 135 12.57 5.92 -3.58
CA GLU A 135 11.83 6.15 -4.82
C GLU A 135 12.41 5.33 -5.98
N GLU A 136 13.74 5.29 -6.06
CA GLU A 136 14.45 4.55 -7.11
C GLU A 136 14.02 3.08 -7.11
N HIS A 137 14.00 2.42 -5.93
CA HIS A 137 13.61 1.02 -5.83
C HIS A 137 12.16 0.79 -6.26
N ALA A 138 11.23 1.66 -5.85
CA ALA A 138 9.83 1.57 -6.27
C ALA A 138 9.67 1.76 -7.79
N ILE A 139 10.38 2.73 -8.38
CA ILE A 139 10.36 3.02 -9.81
C ILE A 139 10.99 1.89 -10.62
N GLU A 140 12.14 1.37 -10.19
CA GLU A 140 12.82 0.25 -10.87
C GLU A 140 11.96 -1.01 -10.86
N MET A 141 11.33 -1.32 -9.73
CA MET A 141 10.40 -2.45 -9.64
C MET A 141 9.20 -2.29 -10.58
N ALA A 142 8.62 -1.10 -10.63
CA ALA A 142 7.51 -0.83 -11.56
C ALA A 142 7.95 -0.97 -13.02
N LYS A 143 9.09 -0.40 -13.40
CA LYS A 143 9.66 -0.53 -14.75
C LYS A 143 9.96 -1.98 -15.14
N LYS A 144 10.51 -2.77 -14.22
CA LYS A 144 10.78 -4.20 -14.42
C LYS A 144 9.54 -4.96 -14.86
N HIS A 145 8.37 -4.58 -14.39
CA HIS A 145 7.09 -5.19 -14.72
C HIS A 145 6.32 -4.48 -15.87
N GLY A 146 6.97 -3.54 -16.57
CA GLY A 146 6.42 -2.90 -17.75
C GLY A 146 5.64 -1.61 -17.50
N PHE A 147 5.57 -1.13 -16.26
CA PHE A 147 4.94 0.14 -15.94
C PHE A 147 5.78 1.33 -16.40
N VAL A 148 5.10 2.41 -16.77
CA VAL A 148 5.73 3.72 -17.07
C VAL A 148 5.37 4.69 -15.94
N LEU A 149 6.36 5.37 -15.38
CA LEU A 149 6.14 6.46 -14.43
C LEU A 149 5.53 7.67 -15.15
N VAL A 150 4.36 8.11 -14.70
CA VAL A 150 3.62 9.24 -15.29
C VAL A 150 3.89 10.52 -14.53
N SER A 151 3.80 10.47 -13.19
CA SER A 151 4.02 11.65 -12.34
C SER A 151 4.44 11.27 -10.93
N LYS A 152 4.97 12.26 -10.22
CA LYS A 152 5.25 12.25 -8.79
C LYS A 152 4.52 13.42 -8.14
N SER A 153 4.16 13.28 -6.86
CA SER A 153 3.57 14.38 -6.09
C SER A 153 4.22 14.47 -4.71
N GLU A 154 4.46 15.68 -4.27
CA GLU A 154 4.99 15.98 -2.93
C GLU A 154 3.88 16.27 -1.90
N ILE A 155 2.62 15.99 -2.23
CA ILE A 155 1.46 16.24 -1.35
C ILE A 155 1.59 15.56 0.02
N ASN A 156 2.31 14.45 0.09
CA ASN A 156 2.57 13.69 1.30
C ASN A 156 4.01 13.87 1.84
N SER A 157 4.73 14.87 1.35
CA SER A 157 6.07 15.19 1.80
C SER A 157 6.07 15.77 3.22
N ASN A 158 7.03 15.34 4.04
CA ASN A 158 7.25 15.90 5.37
C ASN A 158 8.74 16.17 5.61
N PRO A 159 9.23 17.40 5.41
CA PRO A 159 10.62 17.74 5.60
C PRO A 159 11.10 17.65 7.06
N LYS A 160 10.20 17.53 8.04
CA LYS A 160 10.56 17.31 9.45
C LYS A 160 10.93 15.86 9.74
N ASP A 161 10.61 14.92 8.84
CA ASP A 161 10.92 13.50 9.01
C ASP A 161 12.39 13.23 8.66
N LEU A 162 13.22 13.02 9.68
CA LEU A 162 14.65 12.74 9.53
C LEU A 162 14.96 11.27 9.19
N LYS A 163 13.96 10.39 9.17
CA LYS A 163 14.04 8.96 8.75
C LYS A 163 15.01 8.08 9.56
N SER A 164 15.72 8.65 10.52
CA SER A 164 16.75 7.99 11.36
C SER A 164 16.25 7.78 12.80
N TYR A 165 15.26 6.91 12.96
CA TYR A 165 14.65 6.64 14.27
C TYR A 165 14.94 5.24 14.79
N GLU A 166 14.94 5.08 16.12
CA GLU A 166 15.22 3.82 16.82
C GLU A 166 14.35 2.65 16.35
N LYS A 167 13.08 2.90 16.05
CA LYS A 167 12.12 1.91 15.53
C LYS A 167 11.69 2.21 14.08
N GLY A 168 12.57 2.84 13.31
CA GLY A 168 12.23 3.25 11.94
C GLY A 168 10.97 4.12 11.90
N VAL A 169 10.22 4.02 10.82
CA VAL A 169 8.99 4.79 10.59
C VAL A 169 7.95 4.62 11.70
N TRP A 170 7.94 3.48 12.36
CA TRP A 170 7.00 3.20 13.45
C TRP A 170 7.26 3.97 14.74
N THR A 171 8.33 4.76 14.80
CA THR A 171 8.57 5.74 15.86
C THR A 171 7.62 6.92 15.77
N LEU A 172 7.21 7.28 14.54
CA LEU A 172 6.29 8.38 14.25
C LEU A 172 4.81 7.98 14.39
N PRO A 173 3.89 8.99 14.43
CA PRO A 173 2.46 8.73 14.32
C PRO A 173 2.10 7.94 13.04
N PRO A 174 1.04 7.14 13.07
CA PRO A 174 0.15 6.88 14.21
C PRO A 174 0.70 5.81 15.17
N SER A 175 1.81 5.12 14.82
CA SER A 175 2.30 3.95 15.56
C SER A 175 2.87 4.29 16.94
N LEU A 176 3.70 5.34 17.04
CA LEU A 176 4.36 5.79 18.27
C LEU A 176 4.93 4.62 19.09
N ARG A 177 5.67 3.70 18.46
CA ARG A 177 6.13 2.45 19.09
C ARG A 177 7.04 2.64 20.32
N LEU A 178 7.61 3.85 20.50
CA LEU A 178 8.39 4.18 21.70
C LEU A 178 7.51 4.65 22.87
N LYS A 179 6.17 4.62 22.68
CA LYS A 179 5.17 5.01 23.70
C LYS A 179 5.47 6.43 24.22
N GLU A 180 5.68 6.58 25.53
CA GLU A 180 5.90 7.89 26.17
C GLU A 180 7.33 8.46 25.93
N LYS A 181 8.30 7.64 25.46
CA LYS A 181 9.68 8.10 25.19
C LYS A 181 9.68 9.14 24.08
N ASN A 182 9.92 10.39 24.43
CA ASN A 182 9.96 11.54 23.50
C ASN A 182 8.67 11.72 22.65
N LYS A 183 7.53 11.30 23.15
CA LYS A 183 6.25 11.32 22.43
C LYS A 183 5.89 12.69 21.87
N ALA A 184 6.04 13.75 22.68
CA ALA A 184 5.76 15.12 22.23
C ALA A 184 6.64 15.53 21.02
N LYS A 185 7.92 15.12 21.01
CA LYS A 185 8.83 15.35 19.87
C LYS A 185 8.30 14.65 18.60
N TYR A 186 7.91 13.39 18.70
CA TYR A 186 7.44 12.63 17.53
C TYR A 186 6.07 13.11 17.04
N LEU A 187 5.19 13.52 17.93
CA LEU A 187 3.92 14.18 17.56
C LEU A 187 4.15 15.50 16.84
N ALA A 188 5.15 16.30 17.24
CA ALA A 188 5.49 17.57 16.59
C ALA A 188 6.12 17.39 15.19
N ILE A 189 6.77 16.24 14.92
CA ILE A 189 7.22 15.85 13.58
C ILE A 189 6.01 15.51 12.72
N GLY A 190 5.03 14.80 13.27
CA GLY A 190 3.86 14.31 12.55
C GLY A 190 4.10 12.96 11.86
N GLU A 191 3.31 12.68 10.83
CA GLU A 191 3.48 11.46 10.04
C GLU A 191 4.76 11.50 9.20
N SER A 192 5.20 10.34 8.75
CA SER A 192 6.40 10.18 7.92
C SER A 192 6.34 10.96 6.61
N ASP A 193 7.51 11.29 6.08
CA ASP A 193 7.69 11.70 4.70
C ASP A 193 7.31 10.56 3.75
N ARG A 194 6.47 10.83 2.74
CA ARG A 194 5.96 9.82 1.82
C ARG A 194 6.05 10.27 0.38
N MET A 195 6.61 9.39 -0.45
CA MET A 195 6.49 9.52 -1.90
C MET A 195 5.06 9.22 -2.33
N THR A 196 4.61 9.88 -3.38
CA THR A 196 3.35 9.59 -4.09
C THR A 196 3.69 9.47 -5.56
N LEU A 197 3.53 8.25 -6.10
CA LEU A 197 3.92 7.90 -7.46
C LEU A 197 2.72 7.42 -8.25
N LEU A 198 2.60 7.89 -9.49
CA LEU A 198 1.62 7.44 -10.44
C LEU A 198 2.31 6.74 -11.62
N PHE A 199 1.99 5.48 -11.78
CA PHE A 199 2.41 4.68 -12.93
C PHE A 199 1.23 4.37 -13.83
N LYS A 200 1.52 4.03 -15.08
CA LYS A 200 0.55 3.61 -16.09
C LYS A 200 1.02 2.31 -16.77
N LYS A 201 0.09 1.41 -17.03
CA LYS A 201 0.30 0.32 -17.98
C LYS A 201 0.13 0.86 -19.39
N PRO A 202 1.13 0.72 -20.28
CA PRO A 202 1.03 1.13 -21.68
C PRO A 202 -0.12 0.48 -22.44
#